data_992b534424dbb9daadae073a6331e198
#
_entry.id   992b534424dbb9daadae073a6331e198
#
_cell.length_a   1.000
_cell.length_b   1.000
_cell.length_c   1.000
_cell.angle_alpha   90.00
_cell.angle_beta   90.00
_cell.angle_gamma   90.00
#
_symmetry.space_group_name_H-M   'P 1'
#
loop_
_entity.id
_entity.type
_entity.pdbx_description
1 polymer ?
#
loop_
_entity_poly.entity_id
_entity_poly.type
_entity_poly.pdbx_seq_one_letter_code
_entity_poly.pdbx_strand_id
1 'polypeptide(L)'
;MNRKFKIKIAVDVLMTISLLFLMSFELIGDAAHEWLGMAMFFLFVVHHVLNRKWTGNLRKGKYTMRRGMQTILVVLLLLCMAGSMLSGIILSNYVFKFVRIKGAANLARNVHMLCAYWGFLLMSVHLGMHWNMMVGMAGKAMKKDSKNHKKLIWVARGIAAAVACYGIYAFWKRRIPEYLFLISHFVFFDFGENLIWFLLDYIAIMGLFVFITYYACSTIKKK
;
A
#
# COMPACT_ATOMS: atom_id res chain seq x y z
N MET A 1 -4.16 -24.84 6.89
CA MET A 1 -3.37 -23.78 6.24
C MET A 1 -1.91 -23.97 6.62
N ASN A 2 -1.00 -24.10 5.64
CA ASN A 2 0.44 -24.37 5.88
C ASN A 2 1.10 -23.18 6.62
N ARG A 3 2.07 -23.47 7.54
CA ARG A 3 2.81 -22.49 8.35
C ARG A 3 3.43 -21.36 7.49
N LYS A 4 4.06 -21.72 6.35
CA LYS A 4 4.65 -20.74 5.43
C LYS A 4 3.62 -19.76 4.86
N PHE A 5 2.40 -20.20 4.61
CA PHE A 5 1.33 -19.36 4.08
C PHE A 5 0.80 -18.38 5.14
N LYS A 6 0.70 -18.82 6.41
CA LYS A 6 0.35 -17.94 7.53
C LYS A 6 1.38 -16.82 7.71
N ILE A 7 2.68 -17.14 7.61
CA ILE A 7 3.77 -16.15 7.70
C ILE A 7 3.67 -15.12 6.57
N LYS A 8 3.39 -15.53 5.33
CA LYS A 8 3.20 -14.59 4.21
C LYS A 8 2.07 -13.59 4.50
N ILE A 9 0.91 -14.08 4.93
CA ILE A 9 -0.22 -13.21 5.26
C ILE A 9 0.15 -12.25 6.40
N ALA A 10 0.82 -12.74 7.45
CA ALA A 10 1.23 -11.89 8.56
C ALA A 10 2.19 -10.78 8.10
N VAL A 11 3.16 -11.10 7.25
CA VAL A 11 4.09 -10.11 6.66
C VAL A 11 3.33 -9.09 5.82
N ASP A 12 2.42 -9.53 4.94
CA ASP A 12 1.64 -8.65 4.06
C ASP A 12 0.74 -7.71 4.88
N VAL A 13 0.11 -8.21 5.95
CA VAL A 13 -0.72 -7.40 6.87
C VAL A 13 0.14 -6.39 7.62
N LEU A 14 1.29 -6.81 8.17
CA LEU A 14 2.21 -5.91 8.88
C LEU A 14 2.74 -4.81 7.95
N MET A 15 3.08 -5.13 6.69
CA MET A 15 3.49 -4.13 5.71
C MET A 15 2.37 -3.12 5.43
N THR A 16 1.12 -3.59 5.29
CA THR A 16 -0.03 -2.71 5.04
C THR A 16 -0.27 -1.77 6.22
N ILE A 17 -0.20 -2.29 7.46
CA ILE A 17 -0.32 -1.48 8.68
C ILE A 17 0.82 -0.47 8.77
N SER A 18 2.07 -0.92 8.57
CA SER A 18 3.24 -0.03 8.59
C SER A 18 3.13 1.09 7.55
N LEU A 19 2.64 0.78 6.33
CA LEU A 19 2.43 1.77 5.28
C LEU A 19 1.44 2.87 5.71
N LEU A 20 0.31 2.48 6.33
CA LEU A 20 -0.69 3.44 6.82
C LEU A 20 -0.11 4.37 7.89
N PHE A 21 0.67 3.84 8.83
CA PHE A 21 1.34 4.65 9.84
C PHE A 21 2.46 5.53 9.26
N LEU A 22 3.19 5.06 8.25
CA LEU A 22 4.20 5.86 7.56
C LEU A 22 3.60 7.08 6.86
N MET A 23 2.34 7.01 6.40
CA MET A 23 1.64 8.16 5.82
C MET A 23 1.29 9.24 6.87
N SER A 24 1.26 8.89 8.15
CA SER A 24 0.94 9.82 9.26
C SER A 24 2.20 10.43 9.91
N PHE A 25 3.24 10.66 9.15
CA PHE A 25 4.58 11.13 9.58
C PHE A 25 4.54 12.19 10.69
N GLU A 26 3.87 13.32 10.47
CA GLU A 26 3.83 14.44 11.42
C GLU A 26 3.08 14.11 12.73
N LEU A 27 2.12 13.17 12.68
CA LEU A 27 1.31 12.79 13.84
C LEU A 27 2.03 11.75 14.72
N ILE A 28 2.94 10.96 14.15
CA ILE A 28 3.73 9.96 14.90
C ILE A 28 5.12 10.48 15.27
N GLY A 29 5.59 11.55 14.60
CA GLY A 29 6.89 12.18 14.80
C GLY A 29 8.03 11.48 14.06
N ASP A 30 9.11 12.25 13.84
CA ASP A 30 10.27 11.88 13.01
C ASP A 30 10.90 10.56 13.43
N ALA A 31 11.20 10.39 14.72
CA ALA A 31 11.87 9.20 15.23
C ALA A 31 11.04 7.93 15.00
N ALA A 32 9.73 7.98 15.28
CA ALA A 32 8.85 6.85 15.06
C ALA A 32 8.72 6.53 13.56
N HIS A 33 8.62 7.54 12.70
CA HIS A 33 8.57 7.36 11.25
C HIS A 33 9.84 6.68 10.72
N GLU A 34 11.05 7.09 11.15
CA GLU A 34 12.30 6.49 10.70
C GLU A 34 12.43 5.03 11.13
N TRP A 35 12.13 4.70 12.39
CA TRP A 35 12.17 3.32 12.88
C TRP A 35 11.11 2.44 12.20
N LEU A 36 9.92 2.97 11.96
CA LEU A 36 8.88 2.27 11.23
C LEU A 36 9.26 2.05 9.76
N GLY A 37 9.95 3.03 9.15
CA GLY A 37 10.53 2.89 7.81
C GLY A 37 11.56 1.75 7.74
N MET A 38 12.42 1.61 8.75
CA MET A 38 13.35 0.47 8.87
C MET A 38 12.63 -0.86 9.03
N ALA A 39 11.60 -0.91 9.87
CA ALA A 39 10.78 -2.10 10.02
C ALA A 39 10.09 -2.47 8.70
N MET A 40 9.55 -1.49 7.98
CA MET A 40 8.95 -1.68 6.66
C MET A 40 9.97 -2.22 5.65
N PHE A 41 11.20 -1.70 5.63
CA PHE A 41 12.25 -2.19 4.75
C PHE A 41 12.60 -3.66 5.05
N PHE A 42 12.73 -4.02 6.32
CA PHE A 42 12.96 -5.40 6.71
C PHE A 42 11.80 -6.32 6.26
N LEU A 43 10.56 -5.92 6.52
CA LEU A 43 9.37 -6.67 6.08
C LEU A 43 9.32 -6.81 4.55
N PHE A 44 9.70 -5.77 3.82
CA PHE A 44 9.79 -5.78 2.36
C PHE A 44 10.80 -6.81 1.85
N VAL A 45 11.99 -6.89 2.45
CA VAL A 45 13.00 -7.92 2.11
C VAL A 45 12.43 -9.31 2.40
N VAL A 46 11.83 -9.53 3.57
CA VAL A 46 11.21 -10.81 3.95
C VAL A 46 10.10 -11.17 2.97
N HIS A 47 9.24 -10.22 2.57
CA HIS A 47 8.19 -10.43 1.57
C HIS A 47 8.77 -10.95 0.25
N HIS A 48 9.84 -10.34 -0.25
CA HIS A 48 10.50 -10.76 -1.50
C HIS A 48 11.15 -12.13 -1.39
N VAL A 49 11.83 -12.43 -0.29
CA VAL A 49 12.41 -13.76 -0.01
C VAL A 49 11.32 -14.84 0.03
N LEU A 50 10.20 -14.57 0.69
CA LEU A 50 9.07 -15.49 0.75
C LEU A 50 8.40 -15.71 -0.62
N ASN A 51 8.45 -14.71 -1.51
CA ASN A 51 7.85 -14.75 -2.84
C ASN A 51 8.86 -14.97 -3.97
N ARG A 52 10.11 -15.39 -3.68
CA ARG A 52 11.19 -15.62 -4.67
C ARG A 52 10.83 -16.53 -5.84
N LYS A 53 9.88 -17.44 -5.67
CA LYS A 53 9.38 -18.29 -6.76
C LYS A 53 8.67 -17.46 -7.86
N TRP A 54 7.97 -16.40 -7.50
CA TRP A 54 7.33 -15.49 -8.44
C TRP A 54 8.38 -14.76 -9.28
N THR A 55 9.41 -14.20 -8.63
CA THR A 55 10.53 -13.52 -9.28
C THR A 55 11.28 -14.46 -10.23
N GLY A 56 11.58 -15.71 -9.80
CA GLY A 56 12.24 -16.72 -10.63
C GLY A 56 11.42 -17.16 -11.85
N ASN A 57 10.11 -16.95 -11.83
CA ASN A 57 9.22 -17.29 -12.93
C ASN A 57 8.94 -16.13 -13.89
N LEU A 58 9.43 -14.90 -13.62
CA LEU A 58 9.17 -13.73 -14.46
C LEU A 58 9.53 -13.94 -15.94
N ARG A 59 10.62 -14.67 -16.21
CA ARG A 59 11.10 -14.96 -17.59
C ARG A 59 10.51 -16.25 -18.17
N LYS A 60 9.64 -16.97 -17.45
CA LYS A 60 9.13 -18.28 -17.89
C LYS A 60 7.65 -18.21 -18.26
N GLY A 61 7.27 -18.92 -19.34
CA GLY A 61 5.86 -19.08 -19.76
C GLY A 61 5.29 -17.90 -20.54
N LYS A 62 4.05 -18.05 -21.00
CA LYS A 62 3.35 -17.02 -21.80
C LYS A 62 2.92 -15.83 -20.92
N TYR A 63 3.10 -14.62 -21.44
CA TYR A 63 2.62 -13.40 -20.83
C TYR A 63 1.17 -13.13 -21.21
N THR A 64 0.28 -13.29 -20.26
CA THR A 64 -1.11 -12.81 -20.39
C THR A 64 -1.17 -11.32 -20.01
N MET A 65 -2.20 -10.60 -20.47
CA MET A 65 -2.42 -9.18 -20.12
C MET A 65 -2.38 -8.96 -18.60
N ARG A 66 -3.06 -9.79 -17.83
CA ARG A 66 -3.06 -9.71 -16.36
C ARG A 66 -1.67 -9.87 -15.76
N ARG A 67 -0.88 -10.80 -16.29
CA ARG A 67 0.49 -11.04 -15.82
C ARG A 67 1.40 -9.85 -16.14
N GLY A 68 1.24 -9.25 -17.35
CA GLY A 68 1.95 -8.04 -17.74
C GLY A 68 1.66 -6.89 -16.81
N MET A 69 0.38 -6.59 -16.55
CA MET A 69 -0.04 -5.55 -15.61
C MET A 69 0.54 -5.78 -14.21
N GLN A 70 0.49 -7.02 -13.70
CA GLN A 70 1.06 -7.35 -12.40
C GLN A 70 2.58 -7.13 -12.36
N THR A 71 3.29 -7.49 -13.42
CA THR A 71 4.74 -7.31 -13.50
C THR A 71 5.11 -5.83 -13.51
N ILE A 72 4.43 -5.02 -14.34
CA ILE A 72 4.65 -3.56 -14.41
C ILE A 72 4.39 -2.93 -13.03
N LEU A 73 3.27 -3.28 -12.40
CA LEU A 73 2.91 -2.76 -11.08
C LEU A 73 3.98 -3.09 -10.04
N VAL A 74 4.49 -4.32 -10.01
CA VAL A 74 5.54 -4.73 -9.07
C VAL A 74 6.85 -3.98 -9.34
N VAL A 75 7.23 -3.78 -10.61
CA VAL A 75 8.42 -2.98 -10.96
C VAL A 75 8.28 -1.54 -10.48
N LEU A 76 7.12 -0.91 -10.70
CA LEU A 76 6.86 0.46 -10.21
C LEU A 76 6.91 0.52 -8.68
N LEU A 77 6.34 -0.47 -7.97
CA LEU A 77 6.43 -0.55 -6.51
C LEU A 77 7.88 -0.70 -6.03
N LEU A 78 8.69 -1.51 -6.71
CA LEU A 78 10.12 -1.65 -6.41
C LEU A 78 10.85 -0.31 -6.56
N LEU A 79 10.56 0.44 -7.62
CA LEU A 79 11.15 1.77 -7.85
C LEU A 79 10.71 2.78 -6.78
N CYS A 80 9.42 2.82 -6.43
CA CYS A 80 8.93 3.68 -5.35
C CYS A 80 9.56 3.30 -4.00
N MET A 81 9.68 2.00 -3.70
CA MET A 81 10.29 1.54 -2.46
C MET A 81 11.78 1.90 -2.38
N ALA A 82 12.54 1.67 -3.46
CA ALA A 82 13.95 2.06 -3.55
C ALA A 82 14.12 3.58 -3.42
N GLY A 83 13.29 4.37 -4.11
CA GLY A 83 13.30 5.83 -4.03
C GLY A 83 13.00 6.32 -2.61
N SER A 84 11.97 5.78 -1.94
CA SER A 84 11.65 6.14 -0.55
C SER A 84 12.76 5.75 0.42
N MET A 85 13.39 4.58 0.26
CA MET A 85 14.49 4.15 1.13
C MET A 85 15.73 5.00 0.96
N LEU A 86 16.19 5.22 -0.28
CA LEU A 86 17.39 6.02 -0.56
C LEU A 86 17.21 7.47 -0.10
N SER A 87 16.07 8.08 -0.42
CA SER A 87 15.77 9.43 0.02
C SER A 87 15.60 9.53 1.54
N GLY A 88 14.96 8.53 2.17
CA GLY A 88 14.80 8.45 3.61
C GLY A 88 16.13 8.35 4.35
N ILE A 89 17.11 7.59 3.83
CA ILE A 89 18.46 7.52 4.39
C ILE A 89 19.14 8.90 4.36
N ILE A 90 18.98 9.66 3.27
CA ILE A 90 19.57 11.00 3.13
C ILE A 90 18.92 12.01 4.11
N LEU A 91 17.61 11.85 4.36
CA LEU A 91 16.83 12.72 5.24
C LEU A 91 16.90 12.32 6.71
N SER A 92 17.44 11.15 7.04
CA SER A 92 17.39 10.57 8.38
C SER A 92 18.18 11.41 9.40
N ASN A 93 17.53 11.70 10.53
CA ASN A 93 18.11 12.39 11.67
C ASN A 93 18.40 11.45 12.86
N TYR A 94 17.78 10.28 12.91
CA TYR A 94 17.86 9.34 14.04
C TYR A 94 18.61 8.07 13.68
N VAL A 95 18.17 7.33 12.64
CA VAL A 95 18.70 6.00 12.29
C VAL A 95 20.00 6.12 11.51
N PHE A 96 20.03 6.93 10.46
CA PHE A 96 21.19 7.13 9.56
C PHE A 96 21.83 8.51 9.71
N LYS A 97 21.81 9.12 10.92
CA LYS A 97 22.35 10.44 11.20
C LYS A 97 23.80 10.68 10.77
N PHE A 98 24.55 9.60 10.53
CA PHE A 98 25.93 9.65 10.04
C PHE A 98 26.04 9.81 8.51
N VAL A 99 24.94 9.61 7.77
CA VAL A 99 24.89 9.80 6.32
C VAL A 99 24.40 11.22 6.03
N ARG A 100 25.32 12.17 5.88
CA ARG A 100 24.97 13.57 5.55
C ARG A 100 25.52 13.94 4.18
N ILE A 101 24.64 14.12 3.20
CA ILE A 101 24.99 14.57 1.85
C ILE A 101 24.59 16.05 1.71
N LYS A 102 25.57 16.95 1.72
CA LYS A 102 25.32 18.39 1.57
C LYS A 102 24.65 18.69 0.24
N GLY A 103 23.59 19.52 0.27
CA GLY A 103 22.86 19.96 -0.92
C GLY A 103 21.81 18.99 -1.47
N ALA A 104 21.76 17.74 -0.99
CA ALA A 104 20.81 16.73 -1.52
C ALA A 104 19.43 16.75 -0.83
N ALA A 105 19.26 17.49 0.27
CA ALA A 105 18.04 17.40 1.10
C ALA A 105 16.76 17.79 0.36
N ASN A 106 16.75 18.82 -0.48
CA ASN A 106 15.55 19.23 -1.23
C ASN A 106 15.15 18.19 -2.27
N LEU A 107 16.12 17.66 -3.01
CA LEU A 107 15.87 16.57 -3.96
C LEU A 107 15.36 15.31 -3.24
N ALA A 108 16.02 14.93 -2.16
CA ALA A 108 15.63 13.77 -1.36
C ALA A 108 14.21 13.93 -0.82
N ARG A 109 13.80 15.11 -0.34
CA ARG A 109 12.43 15.37 0.14
C ARG A 109 11.39 15.19 -0.98
N ASN A 110 11.64 15.77 -2.15
CA ASN A 110 10.75 15.63 -3.30
C ASN A 110 10.63 14.18 -3.77
N VAL A 111 11.75 13.45 -3.86
CA VAL A 111 11.76 12.03 -4.23
C VAL A 111 11.04 11.19 -3.18
N HIS A 112 11.28 11.45 -1.89
CA HIS A 112 10.63 10.74 -0.79
C HIS A 112 9.11 10.91 -0.85
N MET A 113 8.64 12.15 -0.96
CA MET A 113 7.22 12.48 -1.04
C MET A 113 6.57 11.83 -2.26
N LEU A 114 7.16 12.00 -3.46
CA LEU A 114 6.66 11.41 -4.70
C LEU A 114 6.55 9.88 -4.59
N CYS A 115 7.62 9.23 -4.13
CA CYS A 115 7.67 7.77 -3.99
C CYS A 115 6.71 7.26 -2.90
N ALA A 116 6.52 8.00 -1.81
CA ALA A 116 5.59 7.64 -0.74
C ALA A 116 4.14 7.66 -1.23
N TYR A 117 3.69 8.74 -1.88
CA TYR A 117 2.31 8.86 -2.35
C TYR A 117 2.00 7.95 -3.53
N TRP A 118 2.87 7.87 -4.54
CA TRP A 118 2.71 6.88 -5.63
C TRP A 118 2.81 5.45 -5.10
N GLY A 119 3.76 5.17 -4.20
CA GLY A 119 3.91 3.87 -3.56
C GLY A 119 2.65 3.44 -2.81
N PHE A 120 2.01 4.35 -2.08
CA PHE A 120 0.76 4.11 -1.38
C PHE A 120 -0.39 3.74 -2.34
N LEU A 121 -0.56 4.49 -3.45
CA LEU A 121 -1.59 4.20 -4.44
C LEU A 121 -1.33 2.89 -5.19
N LEU A 122 -0.09 2.68 -5.65
CA LEU A 122 0.29 1.46 -6.35
C LEU A 122 0.17 0.22 -5.45
N MET A 123 0.48 0.35 -4.15
CA MET A 123 0.26 -0.73 -3.17
C MET A 123 -1.23 -1.03 -3.00
N SER A 124 -2.09 0.00 -2.98
CA SER A 124 -3.54 -0.18 -2.92
C SER A 124 -4.07 -0.91 -4.15
N VAL A 125 -3.56 -0.59 -5.33
CA VAL A 125 -3.84 -1.31 -6.59
C VAL A 125 -3.33 -2.76 -6.52
N HIS A 126 -2.11 -2.97 -6.01
CA HIS A 126 -1.54 -4.31 -5.81
C HIS A 126 -2.41 -5.18 -4.90
N LEU A 127 -2.86 -4.63 -3.79
CA LEU A 127 -3.78 -5.27 -2.86
C LEU A 127 -5.10 -5.63 -3.56
N GLY A 128 -5.64 -4.72 -4.38
CA GLY A 128 -6.86 -4.93 -5.17
C GLY A 128 -6.74 -6.07 -6.16
N MET A 129 -5.59 -6.25 -6.84
CA MET A 129 -5.34 -7.38 -7.74
C MET A 129 -5.37 -8.73 -7.02
N HIS A 130 -4.98 -8.76 -5.73
CA HIS A 130 -4.97 -9.95 -4.89
C HIS A 130 -6.24 -10.12 -4.03
N TRP A 131 -7.19 -9.17 -4.09
CA TRP A 131 -8.37 -9.13 -3.21
C TRP A 131 -9.24 -10.38 -3.28
N ASN A 132 -9.40 -10.96 -4.46
CA ASN A 132 -10.12 -12.23 -4.63
C ASN A 132 -9.55 -13.38 -3.77
N MET A 133 -8.23 -13.43 -3.62
CA MET A 133 -7.56 -14.42 -2.77
C MET A 133 -7.87 -14.16 -1.30
N MET A 134 -7.85 -12.90 -0.87
CA MET A 134 -8.15 -12.51 0.51
C MET A 134 -9.60 -12.80 0.89
N VAL A 135 -10.55 -12.44 0.04
CA VAL A 135 -11.97 -12.75 0.24
C VAL A 135 -12.21 -14.27 0.27
N GLY A 136 -11.54 -15.03 -0.61
CA GLY A 136 -11.60 -16.49 -0.61
C GLY A 136 -11.06 -17.12 0.68
N MET A 137 -10.03 -16.53 1.28
CA MET A 137 -9.49 -16.98 2.57
C MET A 137 -10.44 -16.66 3.72
N ALA A 138 -10.97 -15.46 3.77
CA ALA A 138 -11.95 -15.04 4.77
C ALA A 138 -13.20 -15.93 4.73
N GLY A 139 -13.72 -16.22 3.53
CA GLY A 139 -14.86 -17.11 3.34
C GLY A 139 -14.62 -18.56 3.81
N LYS A 140 -13.35 -19.05 3.72
CA LYS A 140 -12.99 -20.38 4.26
C LYS A 140 -12.87 -20.37 5.78
N ALA A 141 -12.48 -19.26 6.38
CA ALA A 141 -12.38 -19.11 7.84
C ALA A 141 -13.77 -19.01 8.49
N MET A 142 -14.70 -18.36 7.82
CA MET A 142 -16.11 -18.23 8.27
C MET A 142 -16.91 -19.44 7.77
N LYS A 143 -16.82 -20.61 8.40
CA LYS A 143 -17.58 -21.84 8.06
C LYS A 143 -18.87 -21.53 7.28
N LYS A 144 -18.91 -21.89 6.01
CA LYS A 144 -19.96 -21.58 5.04
C LYS A 144 -21.35 -22.09 5.52
N ASP A 145 -22.07 -21.24 6.22
CA ASP A 145 -23.50 -21.49 6.46
C ASP A 145 -24.26 -20.97 5.22
N SER A 146 -24.80 -21.92 4.45
CA SER A 146 -25.25 -21.73 3.06
C SER A 146 -26.41 -20.72 2.89
N LYS A 147 -27.30 -20.58 3.88
CA LYS A 147 -28.52 -19.76 3.74
C LYS A 147 -28.29 -18.25 3.77
N ASN A 148 -27.27 -17.77 4.49
CA ASN A 148 -26.99 -16.33 4.63
C ASN A 148 -25.87 -15.80 3.72
N HIS A 149 -25.24 -16.67 2.92
CA HIS A 149 -24.07 -16.28 2.11
C HIS A 149 -24.37 -15.20 1.08
N LYS A 150 -25.52 -15.25 0.40
CA LYS A 150 -25.91 -14.22 -0.59
C LYS A 150 -26.12 -12.86 0.09
N LYS A 151 -26.83 -12.81 1.21
CA LYS A 151 -27.04 -11.55 1.97
C LYS A 151 -25.73 -10.96 2.42
N LEU A 152 -24.81 -11.78 2.96
CA LEU A 152 -23.48 -11.34 3.41
C LEU A 152 -22.66 -10.71 2.27
N ILE A 153 -22.71 -11.30 1.06
CA ILE A 153 -22.03 -10.75 -0.12
C ILE A 153 -22.61 -9.38 -0.50
N TRP A 154 -23.94 -9.21 -0.49
CA TRP A 154 -24.56 -7.93 -0.81
C TRP A 154 -24.24 -6.85 0.23
N VAL A 155 -24.28 -7.20 1.51
CA VAL A 155 -23.86 -6.30 2.60
C VAL A 155 -22.39 -5.91 2.44
N ALA A 156 -21.49 -6.87 2.22
CA ALA A 156 -20.07 -6.59 2.01
C ALA A 156 -19.81 -5.68 0.79
N ARG A 157 -20.56 -5.85 -0.30
CA ARG A 157 -20.50 -4.98 -1.48
C ARG A 157 -21.01 -3.57 -1.18
N GLY A 158 -22.10 -3.45 -0.41
CA GLY A 158 -22.62 -2.16 0.04
C GLY A 158 -21.63 -1.39 0.89
N ILE A 159 -21.01 -2.08 1.88
CA ILE A 159 -19.95 -1.49 2.72
C ILE A 159 -18.75 -1.07 1.85
N ALA A 160 -18.30 -1.93 0.93
CA ALA A 160 -17.18 -1.62 0.05
C ALA A 160 -17.46 -0.40 -0.84
N ALA A 161 -18.70 -0.26 -1.35
CA ALA A 161 -19.12 0.91 -2.11
C ALA A 161 -19.15 2.17 -1.25
N ALA A 162 -19.67 2.11 -0.03
CA ALA A 162 -19.68 3.24 0.91
C ALA A 162 -18.26 3.70 1.25
N VAL A 163 -17.35 2.76 1.54
CA VAL A 163 -15.92 3.05 1.78
C VAL A 163 -15.29 3.70 0.54
N ALA A 164 -15.58 3.21 -0.66
CA ALA A 164 -15.05 3.78 -1.89
C ALA A 164 -15.58 5.20 -2.14
N CYS A 165 -16.86 5.47 -1.90
CA CYS A 165 -17.44 6.82 -2.00
C CYS A 165 -16.79 7.79 -1.00
N TYR A 166 -16.63 7.37 0.26
CA TYR A 166 -15.91 8.17 1.25
C TYR A 166 -14.44 8.35 0.87
N GLY A 167 -13.81 7.33 0.28
CA GLY A 167 -12.44 7.39 -0.22
C GLY A 167 -12.22 8.45 -1.30
N ILE A 168 -13.23 8.69 -2.17
CA ILE A 168 -13.18 9.80 -3.14
C ILE A 168 -13.14 11.16 -2.40
N TYR A 169 -14.01 11.35 -1.41
CA TYR A 169 -14.00 12.56 -0.60
C TYR A 169 -12.66 12.73 0.13
N ALA A 170 -12.16 11.69 0.80
CA ALA A 170 -10.91 11.71 1.52
C ALA A 170 -9.70 12.00 0.60
N PHE A 171 -9.70 11.48 -0.62
CA PHE A 171 -8.65 11.71 -1.63
C PHE A 171 -8.46 13.19 -1.94
N TRP A 172 -9.57 13.93 -2.10
CA TRP A 172 -9.53 15.38 -2.32
C TRP A 172 -9.29 16.16 -1.02
N LYS A 173 -9.92 15.78 0.08
CA LYS A 173 -9.71 16.36 1.42
C LYS A 173 -8.24 16.35 1.81
N ARG A 174 -7.55 15.22 1.56
CA ARG A 174 -6.12 15.02 1.87
C ARG A 174 -5.18 15.57 0.80
N ARG A 175 -5.68 16.28 -0.20
CA ARG A 175 -4.89 16.91 -1.27
C ARG A 175 -3.94 15.94 -1.98
N ILE A 176 -4.28 14.64 -2.05
CA ILE A 176 -3.42 13.59 -2.62
C ILE A 176 -2.91 13.94 -4.03
N PRO A 177 -3.72 14.52 -4.96
CA PRO A 177 -3.23 14.90 -6.28
C PRO A 177 -2.07 15.90 -6.26
N GLU A 178 -2.04 16.81 -5.29
CA GLU A 178 -0.97 17.81 -5.21
C GLU A 178 0.38 17.18 -4.88
N TYR A 179 0.38 16.15 -4.07
CA TYR A 179 1.61 15.41 -3.69
C TYR A 179 2.05 14.44 -4.78
N LEU A 180 1.11 13.85 -5.51
CA LEU A 180 1.41 12.96 -6.63
C LEU A 180 2.12 13.66 -7.78
N PHE A 181 1.81 14.93 -8.02
CA PHE A 181 2.37 15.72 -9.11
C PHE A 181 3.34 16.79 -8.64
N LEU A 182 3.77 16.76 -7.37
CA LEU A 182 4.69 17.74 -6.76
C LEU A 182 4.23 19.20 -6.95
N ILE A 183 2.92 19.44 -6.98
CA ILE A 183 2.35 20.80 -7.00
C ILE A 183 2.66 21.49 -5.67
N SER A 184 2.57 20.74 -4.56
CA SER A 184 3.07 21.15 -3.25
C SER A 184 4.34 20.36 -2.92
N HIS A 185 5.37 21.06 -2.42
CA HIS A 185 6.65 20.47 -1.99
C HIS A 185 6.69 20.14 -0.50
N PHE A 186 5.58 20.31 0.20
CA PHE A 186 5.42 19.96 1.62
C PHE A 186 4.00 19.41 1.85
N VAL A 187 3.86 18.60 2.87
CA VAL A 187 2.57 17.99 3.21
C VAL A 187 1.87 18.89 4.23
N PHE A 188 0.60 19.19 3.97
CA PHE A 188 -0.24 19.94 4.91
C PHE A 188 -0.78 18.98 5.97
N PHE A 189 -0.44 19.24 7.22
CA PHE A 189 -0.96 18.53 8.38
C PHE A 189 -1.72 19.47 9.30
N ASP A 190 -2.78 18.98 9.90
CA ASP A 190 -3.41 19.57 11.06
C ASP A 190 -2.88 18.84 12.31
N PHE A 191 -2.00 19.50 13.06
CA PHE A 191 -1.40 18.95 14.28
C PHE A 191 -2.42 18.71 15.41
N GLY A 192 -3.61 19.31 15.32
CA GLY A 192 -4.72 19.07 16.25
C GLY A 192 -5.58 17.86 15.87
N GLU A 193 -5.33 17.27 14.70
CA GLU A 193 -6.12 16.13 14.23
C GLU A 193 -5.77 14.84 14.99
N ASN A 194 -6.81 14.09 15.35
CA ASN A 194 -6.63 12.77 15.95
C ASN A 194 -6.13 11.78 14.88
N LEU A 195 -5.06 11.03 15.22
CA LEU A 195 -4.45 10.00 14.37
C LEU A 195 -5.47 8.99 13.82
N ILE A 196 -6.50 8.64 14.60
CA ILE A 196 -7.53 7.68 14.15
C ILE A 196 -8.30 8.21 12.95
N TRP A 197 -8.73 9.48 12.95
CA TRP A 197 -9.44 10.08 11.82
C TRP A 197 -8.55 10.18 10.59
N PHE A 198 -7.28 10.52 10.78
CA PHE A 198 -6.29 10.52 9.70
C PHE A 198 -6.16 9.12 9.07
N LEU A 199 -5.99 8.08 9.89
CA LEU A 199 -5.86 6.70 9.40
C LEU A 199 -7.14 6.22 8.70
N LEU A 200 -8.32 6.59 9.18
CA LEU A 200 -9.59 6.25 8.53
C LEU A 200 -9.70 6.84 7.12
N ASP A 201 -9.26 8.09 6.92
CA ASP A 201 -9.20 8.70 5.59
C ASP A 201 -8.27 7.90 4.65
N TYR A 202 -7.07 7.54 5.11
CA TYR A 202 -6.11 6.76 4.30
C TYR A 202 -6.58 5.32 4.05
N ILE A 203 -7.24 4.68 5.02
CA ILE A 203 -7.88 3.37 4.82
C ILE A 203 -8.98 3.47 3.76
N ALA A 204 -9.77 4.53 3.77
CA ALA A 204 -10.82 4.72 2.77
C ALA A 204 -10.26 4.99 1.37
N ILE A 205 -9.18 5.79 1.26
CA ILE A 205 -8.46 5.99 -0.02
C ILE A 205 -7.89 4.66 -0.53
N MET A 206 -7.25 3.86 0.33
CA MET A 206 -6.78 2.52 -0.02
C MET A 206 -7.95 1.64 -0.49
N GLY A 207 -9.07 1.67 0.24
CA GLY A 207 -10.30 0.94 -0.10
C GLY A 207 -10.88 1.32 -1.46
N LEU A 208 -10.84 2.60 -1.82
CA LEU A 208 -11.23 3.09 -3.14
C LEU A 208 -10.42 2.43 -4.26
N PHE A 209 -9.09 2.44 -4.17
CA PHE A 209 -8.22 1.87 -5.21
C PHE A 209 -8.30 0.34 -5.24
N VAL A 210 -8.47 -0.31 -4.09
CA VAL A 210 -8.76 -1.75 -4.00
C VAL A 210 -10.07 -2.07 -4.72
N PHE A 211 -11.13 -1.30 -4.47
CA PHE A 211 -12.45 -1.47 -5.08
C PHE A 211 -12.37 -1.35 -6.60
N ILE A 212 -11.82 -0.24 -7.11
CA ILE A 212 -11.65 0.00 -8.55
C ILE A 212 -10.87 -1.17 -9.19
N THR A 213 -9.73 -1.53 -8.62
CA THR A 213 -8.87 -2.58 -9.17
C THR A 213 -9.52 -3.95 -9.15
N TYR A 214 -10.23 -4.29 -8.07
CA TYR A 214 -10.96 -5.56 -7.96
C TYR A 214 -11.98 -5.72 -9.08
N TYR A 215 -12.80 -4.70 -9.35
CA TYR A 215 -13.81 -4.77 -10.40
C TYR A 215 -13.18 -4.70 -11.80
N ALA A 216 -12.17 -3.87 -12.03
CA ALA A 216 -11.43 -3.83 -13.28
C ALA A 216 -10.79 -5.19 -13.62
N CYS A 217 -10.14 -5.86 -12.65
CA CYS A 217 -9.58 -7.19 -12.86
C CYS A 217 -10.63 -8.29 -13.06
N SER A 218 -11.85 -8.10 -12.57
CA SER A 218 -12.94 -9.06 -12.76
C SER A 218 -13.50 -9.02 -14.18
N THR A 219 -13.49 -7.86 -14.84
CA THR A 219 -13.92 -7.71 -16.24
C THR A 219 -12.90 -8.28 -17.21
N ILE A 220 -11.60 -8.15 -16.95
CA ILE A 220 -10.53 -8.71 -17.78
C ILE A 220 -10.55 -10.26 -17.77
N LYS A 221 -11.03 -10.91 -16.71
CA LYS A 221 -11.16 -12.36 -16.63
C LYS A 221 -12.29 -12.94 -17.47
N LYS A 222 -13.24 -12.12 -17.93
CA LYS A 222 -14.40 -12.56 -18.71
C LYS A 222 -14.16 -12.51 -20.23
N LYS A 223 -13.07 -11.90 -20.67
CA LYS A 223 -12.58 -11.93 -22.04
C LYS A 223 -11.39 -12.91 -22.16
#